data_2dd5887c20eb4956001da203ff5c01d1
#
_entry.id   2dd5887c20eb4956001da203ff5c01d1
#
_cell.length_a   1.000
_cell.length_b   1.000
_cell.length_c   1.000
_cell.angle_alpha   90.00
_cell.angle_beta   90.00
_cell.angle_gamma   90.00
#
_symmetry.space_group_name_H-M   'P 1'
#
loop_
_entity.id
_entity.type
_entity.pdbx_description
1 polymer ?
#
loop_
_entity_poly.entity_id
_entity_poly.type
_entity_poly.pdbx_seq_one_letter_code
_entity_poly.pdbx_strand_id
1 'polypeptide(L)'
;MINAGRGNAVVEADLIASLNAGHLRAAVLDVFRVEPLPPDDPLWSTPGVHITSHTAGPTPDEAVAEVFERNLQRYIAGEPLTDAVRSGRGY
;
A
#
# COMPACT_ATOMS: atom_id res chain seq x y z
N MET A 1 -9.38 0.05 -11.98
CA MET A 1 -8.53 -0.62 -10.97
C MET A 1 -8.41 0.29 -9.75
N ILE A 2 -8.25 -0.25 -8.54
CA ILE A 2 -7.96 0.53 -7.32
C ILE A 2 -6.78 -0.16 -6.62
N ASN A 3 -5.77 0.60 -6.22
CA ASN A 3 -4.66 0.14 -5.38
C ASN A 3 -4.53 1.04 -4.15
N ALA A 4 -5.00 0.53 -3.02
CA ALA A 4 -4.87 1.14 -1.68
C ALA A 4 -4.09 0.20 -0.73
N GLY A 5 -3.33 -0.72 -1.28
CA GLY A 5 -2.56 -1.72 -0.54
C GLY A 5 -1.09 -1.39 -0.47
N ARG A 6 -0.34 -1.75 -1.51
CA ARG A 6 1.11 -1.49 -1.61
C ARG A 6 1.49 -1.14 -3.04
N GLY A 7 2.43 -0.21 -3.20
CA GLY A 7 2.89 0.25 -4.53
C GLY A 7 3.49 -0.87 -5.38
N ASN A 8 4.21 -1.79 -4.77
CA ASN A 8 4.81 -2.93 -5.46
C ASN A 8 3.80 -4.02 -5.92
N ALA A 9 2.52 -3.89 -5.60
CA ALA A 9 1.47 -4.79 -6.10
C ALA A 9 1.13 -4.54 -7.58
N VAL A 10 1.62 -3.43 -8.16
CA VAL A 10 1.32 -3.03 -9.54
C VAL A 10 2.63 -2.70 -10.26
N VAL A 11 2.75 -3.18 -11.50
CA VAL A 11 3.80 -2.73 -12.42
C VAL A 11 3.29 -1.46 -13.12
N GLU A 12 3.80 -0.29 -12.71
CA GLU A 12 3.28 1.01 -13.13
C GLU A 12 3.36 1.22 -14.65
N ALA A 13 4.43 0.74 -15.29
CA ALA A 13 4.56 0.81 -16.75
C ALA A 13 3.46 0.02 -17.48
N ASP A 14 3.12 -1.17 -16.99
CA ASP A 14 2.08 -2.01 -17.57
C ASP A 14 0.68 -1.42 -17.33
N LEU A 15 0.48 -0.78 -16.17
CA LEU A 15 -0.73 -0.04 -15.87
C LEU A 15 -0.94 1.12 -16.85
N ILE A 16 0.09 1.93 -17.05
CA ILE A 16 0.05 3.05 -18.00
C ILE A 16 -0.24 2.55 -19.42
N ALA A 17 0.44 1.48 -19.85
CA ALA A 17 0.18 0.87 -21.15
C ALA A 17 -1.27 0.37 -21.29
N SER A 18 -1.81 -0.24 -20.24
CA SER A 18 -3.18 -0.75 -20.21
C SER A 18 -4.24 0.36 -20.25
N LEU A 19 -4.00 1.47 -19.58
CA LEU A 19 -4.85 2.67 -19.65
C LEU A 19 -4.82 3.29 -21.05
N ASN A 20 -3.63 3.49 -21.62
CA ASN A 20 -3.45 4.07 -22.94
C ASN A 20 -4.05 3.19 -24.07
N ALA A 21 -4.01 1.88 -23.90
CA ALA A 21 -4.64 0.93 -24.83
C ALA A 21 -6.17 0.82 -24.64
N GLY A 22 -6.75 1.46 -23.62
CA GLY A 22 -8.18 1.39 -23.33
C GLY A 22 -8.63 0.08 -22.69
N HIS A 23 -7.71 -0.81 -22.29
CA HIS A 23 -8.04 -2.03 -21.55
C HIS A 23 -8.55 -1.73 -20.14
N LEU A 24 -8.01 -0.69 -19.53
CA LEU A 24 -8.51 -0.11 -18.29
C LEU A 24 -9.06 1.29 -18.57
N ARG A 25 -10.23 1.57 -17.99
CA ARG A 25 -10.85 2.89 -18.13
C ARG A 25 -10.28 3.91 -17.16
N ALA A 26 -9.91 3.46 -15.96
CA ALA A 26 -9.35 4.30 -14.91
C ALA A 26 -8.60 3.48 -13.87
N ALA A 27 -7.67 4.15 -13.16
CA ALA A 27 -6.98 3.64 -11.98
C ALA A 27 -7.04 4.67 -10.85
N VAL A 28 -7.34 4.22 -9.62
CA VAL A 28 -7.22 5.01 -8.40
C VAL A 28 -6.03 4.44 -7.61
N LEU A 29 -5.03 5.26 -7.37
CA LEU A 29 -3.77 4.87 -6.74
C LEU A 29 -3.55 5.69 -5.47
N ASP A 30 -3.50 5.01 -4.33
CA ASP A 30 -3.19 5.63 -3.03
C ASP A 30 -1.75 5.35 -2.59
N VAL A 31 -1.08 4.41 -3.26
CA VAL A 31 0.27 3.92 -2.93
C VAL A 31 1.11 3.73 -4.19
N PHE A 32 2.44 3.96 -4.08
CA PHE A 32 3.39 3.96 -5.20
C PHE A 32 4.66 3.16 -4.84
N ARG A 33 5.41 2.72 -5.85
CA ARG A 33 6.71 2.04 -5.64
C ARG A 33 7.74 2.94 -4.97
N VAL A 34 7.71 4.21 -5.32
CA VAL A 34 8.57 5.25 -4.73
C VAL A 34 7.65 6.30 -4.12
N GLU A 35 7.79 6.54 -2.84
CA GLU A 35 7.03 7.55 -2.10
C GLU A 35 8.00 8.50 -1.37
N PRO A 36 7.77 9.81 -1.48
CA PRO A 36 6.74 10.50 -2.27
C PRO A 36 6.89 10.25 -3.78
N LEU A 37 5.75 10.19 -4.51
CA LEU A 37 5.76 10.04 -5.96
C LEU A 37 6.56 11.17 -6.60
N PRO A 38 7.62 10.87 -7.41
CA PRO A 38 8.45 11.89 -8.04
C PRO A 38 7.64 12.89 -8.86
N PRO A 39 8.02 14.18 -8.88
CA PRO A 39 7.27 15.22 -9.60
C PRO A 39 7.20 14.99 -11.13
N ASP A 40 8.15 14.26 -11.69
CA ASP A 40 8.28 13.93 -13.10
C ASP A 40 7.72 12.53 -13.45
N ASP A 41 7.09 11.86 -12.48
CA ASP A 41 6.53 10.53 -12.72
C ASP A 41 5.39 10.58 -13.74
N PRO A 42 5.40 9.67 -14.75
CA PRO A 42 4.37 9.61 -15.79
C PRO A 42 2.93 9.44 -15.26
N LEU A 43 2.75 8.87 -14.08
CA LEU A 43 1.43 8.68 -13.48
C LEU A 43 0.68 10.00 -13.28
N TRP A 44 1.39 11.13 -13.05
CA TRP A 44 0.76 12.45 -12.89
C TRP A 44 0.02 12.92 -14.14
N SER A 45 0.50 12.54 -15.31
CA SER A 45 -0.04 13.00 -16.60
C SER A 45 -0.81 11.92 -17.35
N THR A 46 -0.88 10.69 -16.84
CA THR A 46 -1.57 9.58 -17.51
C THR A 46 -3.09 9.74 -17.41
N PRO A 47 -3.82 9.85 -18.53
CA PRO A 47 -5.27 9.96 -18.51
C PRO A 47 -5.94 8.78 -17.79
N GLY A 48 -6.91 9.08 -16.94
CA GLY A 48 -7.64 8.07 -16.17
C GLY A 48 -6.94 7.63 -14.88
N VAL A 49 -5.78 8.19 -14.53
CA VAL A 49 -5.16 8.00 -13.22
C VAL A 49 -5.70 9.04 -12.24
N HIS A 50 -6.12 8.57 -11.06
CA HIS A 50 -6.53 9.38 -9.92
C HIS A 50 -5.60 9.04 -8.75
N ILE A 51 -4.96 10.04 -8.18
CA ILE A 51 -3.93 9.90 -7.14
C ILE A 51 -4.48 10.42 -5.81
N THR A 52 -4.27 9.63 -4.76
CA THR A 52 -4.39 10.06 -3.36
C THR A 52 -3.06 9.81 -2.65
N SER A 53 -2.85 10.35 -1.47
CA SER A 53 -1.52 10.43 -0.84
C SER A 53 -1.39 9.49 0.36
N HIS A 54 -1.54 8.18 0.13
CA HIS A 54 -1.39 7.11 1.12
C HIS A 54 -2.28 7.32 2.35
N THR A 55 -3.56 7.61 2.10
CA THR A 55 -4.54 7.99 3.13
C THR A 55 -5.71 7.02 3.27
N ALA A 56 -5.71 5.95 2.49
CA ALA A 56 -6.84 5.01 2.42
C ALA A 56 -7.04 4.16 3.69
N GLY A 57 -6.05 4.09 4.57
CA GLY A 57 -6.10 3.28 5.78
C GLY A 57 -5.40 3.94 6.97
N PRO A 58 -5.99 4.99 7.58
CA PRO A 58 -5.44 5.51 8.83
C PRO A 58 -5.48 4.42 9.90
N THR A 59 -4.35 4.21 10.59
CA THR A 59 -4.29 3.29 11.73
C THR A 59 -4.47 4.12 13.00
N PRO A 60 -5.57 3.96 13.75
CA PRO A 60 -5.75 4.65 15.02
C PRO A 60 -4.66 4.27 16.02
N ASP A 61 -4.13 5.25 16.76
CA ASP A 61 -3.05 5.04 17.75
C ASP A 61 -3.45 4.00 18.80
N GLU A 62 -4.71 4.00 19.21
CA GLU A 62 -5.25 3.04 20.17
C GLU A 62 -5.16 1.60 19.66
N ALA A 63 -5.45 1.36 18.37
CA ALA A 63 -5.37 0.03 17.79
C ALA A 63 -3.93 -0.47 17.72
N VAL A 64 -2.96 0.42 17.47
CA VAL A 64 -1.53 0.08 17.52
C VAL A 64 -1.12 -0.26 18.95
N ALA A 65 -1.56 0.53 19.93
CA ALA A 65 -1.23 0.32 21.35
C ALA A 65 -1.77 -1.02 21.86
N GLU A 66 -3.01 -1.38 21.52
CA GLU A 66 -3.61 -2.66 21.91
C GLU A 66 -2.85 -3.86 21.33
N VAL A 67 -2.49 -3.80 20.05
CA VAL A 67 -1.72 -4.89 19.40
C VAL A 67 -0.32 -5.00 20.03
N PHE A 68 0.33 -3.87 20.29
CA PHE A 68 1.64 -3.83 20.94
C PHE A 68 1.60 -4.42 22.35
N GLU A 69 0.66 -3.98 23.19
CA GLU A 69 0.52 -4.46 24.57
C GLU A 69 0.27 -5.96 24.61
N ARG A 70 -0.66 -6.46 23.81
CA ARG A 70 -0.96 -7.89 23.68
C ARG A 70 0.29 -8.68 23.29
N ASN A 71 1.03 -8.24 22.32
CA ASN A 71 2.23 -8.92 21.85
C ASN A 71 3.40 -8.82 22.83
N LEU A 72 3.52 -7.71 23.57
CA LEU A 72 4.52 -7.57 24.63
C LEU A 72 4.25 -8.59 25.77
N GLN A 73 3.02 -8.75 26.19
CA GLN A 73 2.64 -9.73 27.21
C GLN A 73 2.97 -11.15 26.77
N ARG A 74 2.65 -11.50 25.50
CA ARG A 74 2.97 -12.81 24.92
C ARG A 74 4.48 -13.03 24.83
N TYR A 75 5.23 -12.01 24.40
CA TYR A 75 6.68 -12.08 24.35
C TYR A 75 7.31 -12.36 25.72
N ILE A 76 6.87 -11.66 26.75
CA ILE A 76 7.34 -11.88 28.14
C ILE A 76 6.97 -13.29 28.64
N ALA A 77 5.82 -13.82 28.22
CA ALA A 77 5.38 -15.17 28.57
C ALA A 77 6.07 -16.28 27.74
N GLY A 78 6.92 -15.94 26.77
CA GLY A 78 7.53 -16.90 25.85
C GLY A 78 6.58 -17.53 24.85
N GLU A 79 5.42 -16.90 24.61
CA GLU A 79 4.41 -17.35 23.67
C GLU A 79 4.64 -16.77 22.26
N PRO A 80 4.14 -17.43 21.20
CA PRO A 80 4.18 -16.89 19.85
C PRO A 80 3.44 -15.57 19.73
N LEU A 81 3.99 -14.59 18.98
CA LEU A 81 3.32 -13.33 18.69
C LEU A 81 2.10 -13.56 17.78
N THR A 82 1.06 -12.74 17.97
CA THR A 82 -0.08 -12.68 17.04
C THR A 82 0.20 -11.66 15.95
N ASP A 83 -0.39 -11.87 14.77
CA ASP A 83 -0.32 -10.97 13.63
C ASP A 83 1.12 -10.68 13.15
N ALA A 84 2.05 -11.60 13.42
CA ALA A 84 3.44 -11.44 13.03
C ALA A 84 3.61 -11.57 11.51
N VAL A 85 4.23 -10.58 10.89
CA VAL A 85 4.61 -10.62 9.48
C VAL A 85 5.78 -11.58 9.32
N ARG A 86 5.64 -12.56 8.42
CA ARG A 86 6.72 -13.51 8.11
C ARG A 86 7.69 -12.88 7.11
N SER A 87 8.99 -12.90 7.42
CA SER A 87 10.03 -12.49 6.48
C SER A 87 9.90 -13.28 5.17
N GLY A 88 9.96 -12.60 4.04
CA GLY A 88 9.81 -13.17 2.69
C GLY A 88 8.41 -13.08 2.09
N ARG A 89 7.37 -12.70 2.83
CA ARG A 89 6.04 -12.47 2.26
C ARG A 89 5.78 -11.01 1.85
N GLY A 90 6.60 -10.05 2.33
CA GLY A 90 6.49 -8.63 1.96
C GLY A 90 5.30 -7.88 2.59
N TYR A 91 4.54 -8.53 3.44
CA TYR A 91 3.42 -7.95 4.17
C TYR A 91 3.13 -8.76 5.43
#